data_2346ffdba36f33312198f9e9e80bdd1d
#
_entry.id   2346ffdba36f33312198f9e9e80bdd1d
#
_cell.length_a   1.000
_cell.length_b   1.000
_cell.length_c   1.000
_cell.angle_alpha   90.00
_cell.angle_beta   90.00
_cell.angle_gamma   90.00
#
_symmetry.space_group_name_H-M   'P 1'
#
loop_
_entity.id
_entity.type
_entity.pdbx_description
1 polymer ?
#
loop_
_entity_poly.entity_id
_entity_poly.type
_entity_poly.pdbx_seq_one_letter_code
_entity_poly.pdbx_strand_id
1 'polypeptide(L)' 'MSRKLIECVPNFSEGRDLNVIKQITDAAESVEGVKLLDVDPGAATNRTVVTFVGEPELVIEAAFRAVKKASELIDMRG' A
#
# COMPACT_ATOMS: atom_id res chain seq x y z
N MET A 1 -5.12 22.06 -18.56
CA MET A 1 -3.96 21.25 -18.26
C MET A 1 -4.39 19.88 -17.75
N SER A 2 -3.92 18.85 -18.41
CA SER A 2 -4.31 17.51 -18.02
C SER A 2 -3.44 17.01 -16.87
N ARG A 3 -4.07 16.39 -15.91
CA ARG A 3 -3.37 15.73 -14.82
C ARG A 3 -3.20 14.27 -15.17
N LYS A 4 -1.99 13.79 -15.02
CA LYS A 4 -1.74 12.36 -15.19
C LYS A 4 -1.99 11.65 -13.88
N LEU A 5 -2.75 10.57 -13.98
CA LEU A 5 -2.94 9.66 -12.86
C LEU A 5 -2.22 8.37 -13.18
N ILE A 6 -1.53 7.83 -12.20
CA ILE A 6 -0.87 6.54 -12.37
C ILE A 6 -1.34 5.59 -11.29
N GLU A 7 -1.32 4.30 -11.63
CA GLU A 7 -1.58 3.25 -10.66
C GLU A 7 -0.26 2.74 -10.13
N CYS A 8 -0.26 2.41 -8.86
CA CYS A 8 0.86 1.75 -8.22
C CYS A 8 0.34 0.47 -7.60
N VAL A 9 1.03 -0.63 -7.83
CA VAL A 9 0.57 -1.96 -7.41
C VAL A 9 1.67 -2.66 -6.63
N PRO A 10 2.00 -2.18 -5.42
CA PRO A 10 3.03 -2.84 -4.63
C PRO A 10 2.54 -4.16 -4.05
N ASN A 11 3.48 -5.06 -3.84
CA ASN A 11 3.26 -6.33 -3.17
C ASN A 11 3.95 -6.31 -1.82
N PHE A 12 3.28 -6.83 -0.80
CA PHE A 12 3.85 -6.90 0.54
C PHE A 12 3.88 -8.36 0.99
N SER A 13 4.93 -8.71 1.74
CA SER A 13 5.12 -10.08 2.21
C SER A 13 4.28 -10.35 3.45
N GLU A 14 3.02 -10.04 3.38
CA GLU A 14 2.07 -10.27 4.45
C GLU A 14 0.68 -10.43 3.84
N GLY A 15 0.08 -11.59 4.02
CA GLY A 15 -1.24 -11.86 3.43
C GLY A 15 -2.21 -12.48 4.41
N ARG A 16 -1.80 -12.66 5.67
CA ARG A 16 -2.62 -13.34 6.67
C ARG A 16 -3.10 -12.44 7.79
N ASP A 17 -2.28 -11.48 8.20
CA ASP A 17 -2.65 -10.58 9.29
C ASP A 17 -3.32 -9.34 8.74
N LEU A 18 -4.65 -9.32 8.81
CA LEU A 18 -5.43 -8.22 8.26
C LEU A 18 -5.19 -6.89 8.97
N ASN A 19 -4.79 -6.93 10.25
CA ASN A 19 -4.43 -5.72 10.97
C ASN A 19 -3.20 -5.06 10.38
N VAL A 20 -2.18 -5.86 10.05
CA VAL A 20 -0.98 -5.34 9.42
C VAL A 20 -1.31 -4.75 8.05
N ILE A 21 -2.09 -5.49 7.27
CA ILE A 21 -2.50 -5.04 5.94
C ILE A 21 -3.25 -3.71 6.03
N LYS A 22 -4.19 -3.61 6.98
CA LYS A 22 -4.97 -2.39 7.15
C LYS A 22 -4.08 -1.20 7.50
N GLN A 23 -3.11 -1.39 8.36
CA GLN A 23 -2.20 -0.31 8.73
C GLN A 23 -1.36 0.14 7.53
N ILE A 24 -0.94 -0.80 6.69
CA ILE A 24 -0.18 -0.49 5.48
C ILE A 24 -1.05 0.33 4.51
N THR A 25 -2.28 -0.11 4.29
CA THR A 25 -3.18 0.61 3.37
C THR A 25 -3.58 1.96 3.92
N ASP A 26 -3.79 2.05 5.24
CA ASP A 26 -4.10 3.33 5.86
C ASP A 26 -2.95 4.32 5.67
N ALA A 27 -1.71 3.83 5.76
CA ALA A 27 -0.55 4.68 5.55
C ALA A 27 -0.52 5.25 4.13
N ALA A 28 -0.86 4.42 3.14
CA ALA A 28 -0.94 4.89 1.75
C ALA A 28 -2.07 5.89 1.58
N GLU A 29 -3.23 5.61 2.17
CA GLU A 29 -4.38 6.50 2.05
C GLU A 29 -4.23 7.81 2.83
N SER A 30 -3.28 7.88 3.74
CA SER A 30 -3.04 9.11 4.48
C SER A 30 -2.51 10.24 3.60
N VAL A 31 -2.07 9.92 2.40
CA VAL A 31 -1.65 10.94 1.43
C VAL A 31 -2.90 11.45 0.72
N GLU A 32 -3.19 12.73 0.93
CA GLU A 32 -4.35 13.36 0.30
C GLU A 32 -4.16 13.34 -1.22
N GLY A 33 -5.22 12.96 -1.94
CA GLY A 33 -5.18 12.88 -3.39
C GLY A 33 -4.85 11.49 -3.92
N VAL A 34 -4.58 10.54 -3.03
CA VAL A 34 -4.35 9.15 -3.43
C VAL A 34 -5.59 8.34 -3.07
N LYS A 35 -6.05 7.52 -4.01
CA LYS A 35 -7.23 6.69 -3.84
C LYS A 35 -6.84 5.23 -3.85
N LEU A 36 -7.26 4.51 -2.83
CA LEU A 36 -7.08 3.06 -2.77
C LEU A 36 -8.16 2.40 -3.62
N LEU A 37 -7.74 1.60 -4.58
CA LEU A 37 -8.67 0.92 -5.49
C LEU A 37 -8.95 -0.50 -5.08
N ASP A 38 -7.93 -1.22 -4.60
CA ASP A 38 -8.09 -2.63 -4.30
C ASP A 38 -7.03 -3.10 -3.32
N VAL A 39 -7.41 -4.06 -2.50
CA VAL A 39 -6.50 -4.75 -1.60
C VAL A 39 -6.80 -6.23 -1.74
N ASP A 40 -5.83 -7.00 -2.22
CA ASP A 40 -6.02 -8.43 -2.48
C ASP A 40 -5.07 -9.24 -1.60
N PRO A 41 -5.52 -9.66 -0.41
CA PRO A 41 -4.69 -10.48 0.47
C PRO A 41 -4.72 -11.93 0.01
N GLY A 42 -3.53 -12.50 -0.18
CA GLY A 42 -3.39 -13.90 -0.57
C GLY A 42 -2.79 -14.71 0.57
N ALA A 43 -3.65 -15.29 1.39
CA ALA A 43 -3.19 -16.05 2.56
C ALA A 43 -2.33 -17.24 2.16
N ALA A 44 -2.64 -17.88 1.04
CA ALA A 44 -1.90 -19.05 0.59
C ALA A 44 -0.44 -18.71 0.23
N THR A 45 -0.22 -17.51 -0.34
CA THR A 45 1.12 -17.08 -0.72
C THR A 45 1.74 -16.14 0.32
N ASN A 46 0.99 -15.80 1.34
CA ASN A 46 1.37 -14.82 2.36
C ASN A 46 1.81 -13.50 1.74
N ARG A 47 1.05 -13.03 0.78
CA ARG A 47 1.30 -11.77 0.09
C ARG A 47 0.03 -10.97 -0.03
N THR A 48 0.20 -9.66 -0.09
CA THR A 48 -0.92 -8.76 -0.34
C THR A 48 -0.55 -7.85 -1.51
N VAL A 49 -1.46 -7.76 -2.47
CA VAL A 49 -1.33 -6.83 -3.58
C VAL A 49 -2.24 -5.65 -3.30
N VAL A 50 -1.65 -4.47 -3.24
CA VAL A 50 -2.39 -3.24 -2.96
C VAL A 50 -2.35 -2.38 -4.21
N THR A 51 -3.51 -1.88 -4.64
CA THR A 51 -3.60 -1.02 -5.82
C THR A 51 -4.10 0.35 -5.40
N PHE A 52 -3.34 1.38 -5.71
CA PHE A 52 -3.80 2.76 -5.47
C PHE A 52 -3.42 3.65 -6.65
N VAL A 53 -4.12 4.76 -6.78
CA VAL A 53 -3.98 5.67 -7.91
C VAL A 53 -3.93 7.11 -7.43
N GLY A 54 -3.20 7.93 -8.16
CA GLY A 54 -3.10 9.36 -7.89
C GLY A 54 -2.13 10.01 -8.84
N GLU A 55 -1.89 11.30 -8.63
CA GLU A 55 -0.85 11.98 -9.38
C GLU A 55 0.51 11.38 -9.01
N PRO A 56 1.47 11.36 -9.95
CA PRO A 56 2.73 10.64 -9.73
C PRO A 56 3.45 10.99 -8.42
N GLU A 57 3.51 12.28 -8.10
CA GLU A 57 4.21 12.72 -6.89
C GLU A 57 3.52 12.20 -5.62
N LEU A 58 2.20 12.18 -5.63
CA LEU A 58 1.43 11.71 -4.47
C LEU A 58 1.50 10.20 -4.34
N VAL A 59 1.49 9.49 -5.47
CA VAL A 59 1.58 8.03 -5.47
C VAL A 59 2.95 7.60 -4.94
N ILE A 60 4.01 8.30 -5.31
CA ILE A 60 5.35 8.02 -4.79
C ILE A 60 5.39 8.19 -3.28
N GLU A 61 4.79 9.27 -2.78
CA GLU A 61 4.72 9.49 -1.33
C GLU A 61 3.92 8.39 -0.64
N ALA A 62 2.78 8.00 -1.23
CA ALA A 62 1.95 6.94 -0.67
C ALA A 62 2.69 5.62 -0.63
N ALA A 63 3.40 5.29 -1.72
CA ALA A 63 4.19 4.06 -1.78
C ALA A 63 5.27 4.07 -0.71
N PHE A 64 5.94 5.21 -0.52
CA PHE A 64 6.98 5.34 0.50
C PHE A 64 6.40 5.10 1.91
N ARG A 65 5.27 5.71 2.21
CA ARG A 65 4.63 5.54 3.53
C ARG A 65 4.17 4.10 3.74
N ALA A 66 3.64 3.46 2.69
CA ALA A 66 3.19 2.09 2.78
C ALA A 66 4.36 1.14 3.03
N VAL A 67 5.45 1.32 2.28
CA VAL A 67 6.64 0.49 2.44
C VAL A 67 7.27 0.70 3.82
N LYS A 68 7.33 1.94 4.27
CA LYS A 68 7.88 2.25 5.59
C LYS A 68 7.05 1.56 6.68
N LYS A 69 5.74 1.66 6.61
CA LYS A 69 4.86 1.02 7.59
C LYS A 69 5.01 -0.49 7.55
N ALA A 70 5.06 -1.07 6.35
CA ALA A 70 5.24 -2.51 6.19
C ALA A 70 6.55 -2.97 6.82
N SER A 71 7.62 -2.22 6.59
CA SER A 71 8.93 -2.53 7.14
C SER A 71 8.90 -2.54 8.67
N GLU A 72 8.25 -1.53 9.27
CA GLU A 72 8.13 -1.45 10.71
C GLU A 72 7.35 -2.62 11.30
N LEU A 73 6.22 -2.95 10.68
CA LEU A 73 5.34 -3.98 11.23
C LEU A 73 5.84 -5.39 10.98
N ILE A 74 6.40 -5.64 9.80
CA ILE A 74 6.87 -6.97 9.45
C ILE A 74 8.17 -7.30 10.17
N ASP A 75 9.08 -6.34 10.27
CA ASP A 75 10.35 -6.54 10.99
C ASP A 75 10.12 -6.86 12.45
N MET A 76 9.14 -6.22 13.08
CA MET A 76 8.88 -6.44 14.50
C MET A 76 8.35 -7.83 14.80
N ARG A 77 7.86 -8.52 13.78
CA ARG A 77 7.32 -9.88 13.92
C ARG A 77 8.38 -10.95 13.76
N GLY A 78 9.40 -10.59 13.02
CA GLY A 78 10.49 -11.49 12.72
C GLY A 78 11.42 -11.64 13.86
#